data_f874db883a3fd3ad42fae49ad1344022
#
_entry.id   f874db883a3fd3ad42fae49ad1344022
#
_cell.length_a   1.000
_cell.length_b   1.000
_cell.length_c   1.000
_cell.angle_alpha   90.00
_cell.angle_beta   90.00
_cell.angle_gamma   90.00
#
_symmetry.space_group_name_H-M   'P 1'
#
loop_
_entity.id
_entity.type
_entity.pdbx_description
1 polymer ?
#
loop_
_entity_poly.entity_id
_entity_poly.type
_entity_poly.pdbx_seq_one_letter_code
_entity_poly.pdbx_strand_id
1 'polypeptide(L)'
;MIGKEQENNAELNQSSIIDVTEETPPEVVAAGYRTATGDSPTVLYRTSAPLMVDQMNTHSISIPNQTNRSQQIIDITRGLHVNETNDNGLNDYIPETAPFGDVGQNPSADGLKDVLVEHRELFIKSTSEEDPLLMEVRRGYVLVDSITIIRFSGDDLHSPLSIKFVDEEGVDLGGLRREFWSLLLHNISHSCYVTGKPGRQTFQSNYLEKKKKTFFHLGQLIALSIIQDGPGLPIFSDIVTDYIINGQTSVINPDDLPDGLKDALEKMQNSASDRDAKEAYSSIMDIATDIGFIVPITSFTKKHVKPLQAAFIESQISSCKDELNQFIEGLDTHQVMSLLRQPENRASARSLFSGRVKPITVGKFRKLLKFKYAEGNANQDQRATGIGFLTFLQATKGRATEINGIKLELKDVMMWLTGSTIIPAIGFHKLIDVDFADSTFVNTCALALTLKTQPDLSSEDAVSYYTELIINSQTFTKE
;
A
#
# COMPACT_ATOMS: atom_id res chain seq x y z
N MET A 1 32.35 29.70 -66.03
CA MET A 1 33.10 30.97 -65.84
C MET A 1 33.05 31.20 -64.32
N ILE A 2 34.10 30.84 -63.60
CA ILE A 2 35.23 31.67 -63.21
C ILE A 2 34.67 32.85 -62.36
N GLY A 3 34.99 33.09 -61.15
CA GLY A 3 36.14 32.94 -60.29
C GLY A 3 35.71 33.37 -58.89
N LYS A 4 36.34 32.79 -57.93
CA LYS A 4 37.48 33.27 -57.12
C LYS A 4 37.18 34.36 -56.10
N GLU A 5 37.32 33.94 -54.85
CA GLU A 5 38.27 34.45 -53.83
C GLU A 5 37.98 35.86 -53.27
N GLN A 6 37.77 35.96 -51.94
CA GLN A 6 38.90 36.28 -51.04
C GLN A 6 38.45 36.33 -49.57
N GLU A 7 39.37 35.84 -48.77
CA GLU A 7 39.52 36.00 -47.33
C GLU A 7 39.45 37.45 -46.84
N ASN A 8 39.02 37.64 -45.60
CA ASN A 8 39.76 38.38 -44.57
C ASN A 8 39.10 38.28 -43.19
N ASN A 9 39.78 37.64 -42.32
CA ASN A 9 40.33 38.03 -41.01
C ASN A 9 39.62 39.16 -40.24
N ALA A 10 39.34 38.80 -39.01
CA ALA A 10 39.95 39.26 -37.77
C ALA A 10 38.94 39.56 -36.66
N GLU A 11 39.26 38.98 -35.60
CA GLU A 11 39.46 39.44 -34.24
C GLU A 11 38.27 39.33 -33.23
N LEU A 12 38.54 38.39 -32.33
CA LEU A 12 38.52 38.54 -30.84
C LEU A 12 37.29 39.17 -30.19
N ASN A 13 36.55 38.30 -29.52
CA ASN A 13 36.24 38.65 -28.14
C ASN A 13 36.20 37.35 -27.27
N GLN A 14 37.16 37.28 -26.37
CA GLN A 14 37.24 36.38 -25.26
C GLN A 14 36.08 36.67 -24.29
N SER A 15 35.27 35.67 -24.02
CA SER A 15 34.47 35.65 -22.82
C SER A 15 34.79 34.38 -22.03
N SER A 16 35.46 34.62 -20.94
CA SER A 16 35.75 33.84 -19.75
C SER A 16 35.02 32.49 -19.63
N ILE A 17 35.85 31.44 -19.75
CA ILE A 17 35.59 30.09 -19.22
C ILE A 17 35.64 30.21 -17.70
N ILE A 18 34.51 29.96 -17.05
CA ILE A 18 34.48 29.73 -15.60
C ILE A 18 34.99 28.31 -15.41
N ASP A 19 36.21 28.19 -14.93
CA ASP A 19 36.85 27.00 -14.51
C ASP A 19 36.13 26.51 -13.21
N VAL A 20 35.28 25.49 -13.33
CA VAL A 20 34.70 24.81 -12.19
C VAL A 20 35.75 23.84 -11.72
N THR A 21 36.55 24.28 -10.75
CA THR A 21 37.46 23.39 -10.00
C THR A 21 36.65 22.23 -9.41
N GLU A 22 37.04 21.03 -9.80
CA GLU A 22 36.66 19.78 -9.12
C GLU A 22 37.01 19.87 -7.65
N GLU A 23 36.02 20.10 -6.80
CA GLU A 23 36.17 19.82 -5.37
C GLU A 23 36.17 18.30 -5.19
N THR A 24 37.32 17.75 -4.89
CA THR A 24 37.47 16.39 -4.38
C THR A 24 36.62 16.19 -3.13
N PRO A 25 35.83 15.13 -3.04
CA PRO A 25 35.08 14.85 -1.82
C PRO A 25 36.06 14.58 -0.66
N PRO A 26 35.68 14.95 0.58
CA PRO A 26 36.55 14.79 1.74
C PRO A 26 36.86 13.30 1.96
N GLU A 27 38.13 13.01 2.19
CA GLU A 27 38.63 11.68 2.55
C GLU A 27 37.86 11.12 3.76
N VAL A 28 37.21 9.97 3.57
CA VAL A 28 36.60 9.20 4.64
C VAL A 28 37.70 8.45 5.38
N VAL A 29 38.07 8.93 6.55
CA VAL A 29 39.01 8.22 7.44
C VAL A 29 38.27 7.04 8.05
N ALA A 30 38.53 5.84 7.54
CA ALA A 30 38.05 4.59 8.09
C ALA A 30 38.84 4.22 9.34
N ALA A 31 38.23 4.36 10.52
CA ALA A 31 38.75 3.83 11.78
C ALA A 31 38.30 2.36 11.90
N GLY A 32 39.16 1.44 11.49
CA GLY A 32 38.91 0.01 11.65
C GLY A 32 39.28 -0.46 13.05
N TYR A 33 38.32 -0.99 13.80
CA TYR A 33 38.59 -1.81 14.97
C TYR A 33 38.67 -3.28 14.56
N ARG A 34 39.82 -3.91 14.82
CA ARG A 34 39.99 -5.36 14.66
C ARG A 34 39.53 -6.05 15.95
N THR A 35 38.51 -6.87 15.85
CA THR A 35 38.20 -7.90 16.84
C THR A 35 38.95 -9.18 16.48
N ALA A 36 39.36 -9.94 17.49
CA ALA A 36 40.26 -11.09 17.38
C ALA A 36 39.60 -12.39 16.91
N THR A 37 38.50 -12.33 16.15
CA THR A 37 37.83 -13.49 15.53
C THR A 37 37.48 -13.10 14.09
N GLY A 38 37.94 -13.87 13.16
CA GLY A 38 38.12 -13.58 11.73
C GLY A 38 36.84 -13.41 10.89
N ASP A 39 35.97 -12.49 11.21
CA ASP A 39 34.80 -12.15 10.43
C ASP A 39 34.96 -10.83 9.67
N SER A 40 34.36 -10.76 8.49
CA SER A 40 34.43 -9.66 7.54
C SER A 40 33.90 -8.33 8.11
N PRO A 41 34.45 -7.16 7.71
CA PRO A 41 34.10 -5.89 8.32
C PRO A 41 32.73 -5.38 7.86
N THR A 42 31.87 -5.12 8.84
CA THR A 42 30.59 -4.40 8.66
C THR A 42 30.86 -2.88 8.64
N VAL A 43 30.40 -2.20 7.61
CA VAL A 43 30.56 -0.73 7.47
C VAL A 43 29.36 -0.04 8.08
N LEU A 44 29.56 0.68 9.20
CA LEU A 44 28.56 1.51 9.87
C LEU A 44 28.67 2.97 9.42
N TYR A 45 27.62 3.52 8.85
CA TYR A 45 27.51 4.95 8.52
C TYR A 45 26.78 5.71 9.63
N ARG A 46 27.41 6.76 10.13
CA ARG A 46 26.84 7.67 11.12
C ARG A 46 26.56 9.02 10.46
N THR A 47 25.27 9.38 10.29
CA THR A 47 24.85 10.72 9.88
C THR A 47 24.18 11.41 11.07
N SER A 48 24.74 12.54 11.51
CA SER A 48 24.18 13.40 12.53
C SER A 48 23.51 14.62 11.87
N ALA A 49 22.19 14.74 12.00
CA ALA A 49 21.48 16.00 11.79
C ALA A 49 20.47 16.22 12.93
N PRO A 50 20.35 17.44 13.48
CA PRO A 50 19.49 17.70 14.63
C PRO A 50 18.03 17.87 14.22
N LEU A 51 17.13 17.19 14.94
CA LEU A 51 15.68 17.35 14.87
C LEU A 51 15.22 18.48 15.79
N MET A 52 14.46 19.43 15.22
CA MET A 52 13.64 20.34 16.01
C MET A 52 12.39 19.61 16.49
N VAL A 53 12.18 19.63 17.80
CA VAL A 53 10.97 19.10 18.45
C VAL A 53 10.03 20.27 18.69
N ASP A 54 8.88 20.28 18.01
CA ASP A 54 7.77 21.17 18.33
C ASP A 54 6.91 20.56 19.44
N GLN A 55 6.79 21.31 20.53
CA GLN A 55 5.95 20.98 21.68
C GLN A 55 4.48 21.20 21.33
N MET A 56 3.66 20.16 21.34
CA MET A 56 2.20 20.29 21.31
C MET A 56 1.61 20.28 22.72
N ASN A 57 0.85 21.32 22.99
CA ASN A 57 0.09 21.60 24.20
C ASN A 57 -0.94 20.51 24.53
N THR A 58 -0.90 20.07 25.77
CA THR A 58 -1.96 19.25 26.39
C THR A 58 -3.18 20.10 26.73
N HIS A 59 -4.27 19.90 26.02
CA HIS A 59 -5.60 20.34 26.47
C HIS A 59 -6.39 19.12 26.95
N SER A 60 -6.78 19.19 28.22
CA SER A 60 -7.71 18.26 28.88
C SER A 60 -9.07 18.26 28.19
N ILE A 61 -9.47 17.12 27.63
CA ILE A 61 -10.80 16.92 27.04
C ILE A 61 -11.63 16.09 28.02
N SER A 62 -12.78 16.65 28.42
CA SER A 62 -13.81 16.04 29.25
C SER A 62 -14.45 14.82 28.57
N ILE A 63 -14.64 13.75 29.34
CA ILE A 63 -15.20 12.46 28.94
C ILE A 63 -16.69 12.63 28.57
N PRO A 64 -17.11 12.23 27.33
CA PRO A 64 -18.55 12.15 27.02
C PRO A 64 -19.18 10.88 27.62
N ASN A 65 -20.43 11.01 28.05
CA ASN A 65 -21.23 10.02 28.75
C ASN A 65 -21.28 8.63 28.05
N GLN A 66 -21.15 7.58 28.86
CA GLN A 66 -21.19 6.16 28.49
C GLN A 66 -22.51 5.66 27.85
N THR A 67 -23.58 6.45 27.91
CA THR A 67 -24.92 6.03 27.46
C THR A 67 -25.08 5.79 25.96
N ASN A 68 -24.25 6.40 25.11
CA ASN A 68 -24.37 6.25 23.65
C ASN A 68 -23.67 5.00 23.09
N ARG A 69 -22.78 4.37 23.86
CA ARG A 69 -22.02 3.20 23.41
C ARG A 69 -22.84 1.91 23.45
N SER A 70 -23.58 1.73 24.54
CA SER A 70 -24.46 0.57 24.72
C SER A 70 -25.55 0.49 23.66
N GLN A 71 -26.09 1.65 23.23
CA GLN A 71 -27.14 1.70 22.22
C GLN A 71 -26.65 1.28 20.82
N GLN A 72 -25.41 1.66 20.44
CA GLN A 72 -24.84 1.26 19.14
C GLN A 72 -24.50 -0.24 19.07
N ILE A 73 -24.08 -0.81 20.19
CA ILE A 73 -23.81 -2.27 20.29
C ILE A 73 -25.14 -3.02 20.21
N ILE A 74 -26.19 -2.55 20.90
CA ILE A 74 -27.55 -3.12 20.87
C ILE A 74 -28.11 -3.11 19.44
N ASP A 75 -27.90 -2.03 18.68
CA ASP A 75 -28.40 -1.93 17.31
C ASP A 75 -27.66 -2.88 16.35
N ILE A 76 -26.37 -3.13 16.60
CA ILE A 76 -25.58 -4.12 15.84
C ILE A 76 -26.02 -5.54 16.16
N THR A 77 -26.25 -5.84 17.44
CA THR A 77 -26.72 -7.17 17.88
C THR A 77 -28.19 -7.42 17.49
N ARG A 78 -29.05 -6.40 17.52
CA ARG A 78 -30.44 -6.51 17.00
C ARG A 78 -30.49 -6.81 15.51
N GLY A 79 -29.58 -6.26 14.72
CA GLY A 79 -29.43 -6.59 13.30
C GLY A 79 -29.06 -8.06 13.05
N LEU A 80 -28.48 -8.74 14.04
CA LEU A 80 -28.18 -10.18 13.99
C LEU A 80 -29.39 -11.05 14.41
N HIS A 81 -30.33 -10.51 15.21
CA HIS A 81 -31.50 -11.23 15.73
C HIS A 81 -32.78 -11.09 14.88
N VAL A 82 -32.85 -10.16 13.92
CA VAL A 82 -34.07 -9.93 13.11
C VAL A 82 -34.36 -11.07 12.11
N ASN A 83 -33.53 -12.11 12.03
CA ASN A 83 -33.79 -13.29 11.22
C ASN A 83 -34.24 -14.54 12.01
N GLU A 84 -34.73 -14.38 13.24
CA GLU A 84 -35.23 -15.47 14.09
C GLU A 84 -36.59 -16.06 13.68
N THR A 85 -37.12 -15.77 12.51
CA THR A 85 -38.34 -16.44 12.02
C THR A 85 -38.05 -17.59 11.06
N ASN A 86 -36.82 -18.03 10.90
CA ASN A 86 -36.49 -19.30 10.29
C ASN A 86 -35.41 -20.00 11.09
N ASP A 87 -35.85 -20.96 11.87
CA ASP A 87 -35.17 -21.74 12.90
C ASP A 87 -34.06 -22.68 12.39
N ASN A 88 -33.33 -22.35 11.33
CA ASN A 88 -32.25 -23.18 10.81
C ASN A 88 -31.05 -22.42 10.22
N GLY A 89 -30.96 -21.08 10.36
CA GLY A 89 -29.99 -20.29 9.59
C GLY A 89 -28.62 -20.06 10.25
N LEU A 90 -28.47 -20.19 11.58
CA LEU A 90 -27.21 -19.88 12.27
C LEU A 90 -26.37 -21.12 12.61
N ASN A 91 -27.00 -22.29 12.76
CA ASN A 91 -26.29 -23.52 13.06
C ASN A 91 -25.66 -24.19 11.82
N ASP A 92 -26.13 -23.89 10.59
CA ASP A 92 -25.63 -24.52 9.36
C ASP A 92 -24.45 -23.81 8.72
N TYR A 93 -23.91 -22.70 9.31
CA TYR A 93 -22.83 -21.93 8.73
C TYR A 93 -21.52 -21.94 9.52
N ILE A 94 -21.31 -22.96 10.34
CA ILE A 94 -19.96 -23.34 10.76
C ILE A 94 -19.60 -24.54 9.89
N PRO A 95 -18.84 -24.40 8.80
CA PRO A 95 -18.54 -25.52 7.95
C PRO A 95 -17.66 -26.51 8.72
N GLU A 96 -18.23 -27.66 9.08
CA GLU A 96 -17.45 -28.87 9.17
C GLU A 96 -16.84 -29.09 7.79
N THR A 97 -15.50 -29.03 7.72
CA THR A 97 -14.66 -29.54 6.64
C THR A 97 -15.39 -29.77 5.30
N ALA A 98 -15.73 -28.70 4.57
CA ALA A 98 -16.01 -28.85 3.17
C ALA A 98 -14.69 -29.09 2.44
N PRO A 99 -14.55 -30.15 1.63
CA PRO A 99 -13.40 -30.31 0.77
C PRO A 99 -13.36 -29.12 -0.19
N PHE A 100 -12.15 -28.70 -0.55
CA PHE A 100 -11.90 -27.70 -1.59
C PHE A 100 -12.61 -28.16 -2.89
N GLY A 101 -13.80 -27.64 -3.14
CA GLY A 101 -14.63 -27.96 -4.26
C GLY A 101 -15.65 -26.85 -4.48
N ASP A 102 -15.39 -26.02 -5.46
CA ASP A 102 -16.34 -25.26 -6.26
C ASP A 102 -17.29 -24.31 -5.51
N VAL A 103 -16.75 -23.16 -5.05
CA VAL A 103 -17.57 -21.98 -4.73
C VAL A 103 -17.32 -20.95 -5.83
N GLY A 104 -18.36 -20.60 -6.55
CA GLY A 104 -18.42 -19.65 -7.67
C GLY A 104 -17.32 -18.60 -7.67
N GLN A 105 -16.29 -18.88 -8.39
CA GLN A 105 -15.10 -18.08 -8.57
C GLN A 105 -15.46 -16.85 -9.40
N ASN A 106 -15.02 -15.71 -8.92
CA ASN A 106 -14.74 -14.61 -9.83
C ASN A 106 -13.42 -15.01 -10.53
N PRO A 107 -13.42 -15.45 -11.77
CA PRO A 107 -12.30 -16.22 -12.37
C PRO A 107 -10.99 -15.41 -12.52
N SER A 108 -11.03 -14.10 -12.28
CA SER A 108 -9.90 -13.22 -12.62
C SER A 108 -8.91 -12.94 -11.49
N ALA A 109 -9.28 -13.09 -10.22
CA ALA A 109 -8.37 -12.76 -9.10
C ALA A 109 -7.54 -13.97 -8.65
N ASP A 110 -8.10 -15.16 -8.70
CA ASP A 110 -7.38 -16.38 -8.30
C ASP A 110 -6.32 -16.77 -9.35
N GLY A 111 -6.58 -16.53 -10.65
CA GLY A 111 -5.63 -16.85 -11.71
C GLY A 111 -4.31 -16.07 -11.63
N LEU A 112 -4.34 -14.78 -11.29
CA LEU A 112 -3.10 -13.99 -11.17
C LEU A 112 -2.24 -14.45 -10.00
N LYS A 113 -2.86 -14.84 -8.88
CA LYS A 113 -2.14 -15.35 -7.71
C LYS A 113 -1.29 -16.57 -8.06
N ASP A 114 -1.89 -17.56 -8.72
CA ASP A 114 -1.21 -18.80 -9.07
C ASP A 114 -0.04 -18.52 -10.05
N VAL A 115 -0.27 -17.67 -11.04
CA VAL A 115 0.77 -17.22 -12.00
C VAL A 115 1.92 -16.51 -11.27
N LEU A 116 1.63 -15.66 -10.27
CA LEU A 116 2.68 -14.99 -9.49
C LEU A 116 3.47 -15.96 -8.60
N VAL A 117 2.84 -17.01 -8.08
CA VAL A 117 3.51 -18.05 -7.30
C VAL A 117 4.47 -18.83 -8.20
N GLU A 118 4.01 -19.30 -9.37
CA GLU A 118 4.87 -19.97 -10.35
C GLU A 118 6.03 -19.07 -10.80
N HIS A 119 5.75 -17.79 -11.05
CA HIS A 119 6.77 -16.83 -11.44
C HIS A 119 7.84 -16.62 -10.35
N ARG A 120 7.41 -16.53 -9.08
CA ARG A 120 8.33 -16.47 -7.94
C ARG A 120 9.28 -17.67 -7.91
N GLU A 121 8.77 -18.89 -8.12
CA GLU A 121 9.57 -20.12 -8.12
C GLU A 121 10.64 -20.14 -9.23
N LEU A 122 10.38 -19.43 -10.35
CA LEU A 122 11.35 -19.31 -11.44
C LEU A 122 12.48 -18.31 -11.15
N PHE A 123 12.20 -17.25 -10.42
CA PHE A 123 13.12 -16.12 -10.26
C PHE A 123 13.75 -15.99 -8.88
N ILE A 124 13.09 -16.46 -7.84
CA ILE A 124 13.60 -16.40 -6.48
C ILE A 124 14.12 -17.77 -6.09
N LYS A 125 15.40 -17.85 -5.82
CA LYS A 125 16.07 -19.08 -5.38
C LYS A 125 15.55 -19.56 -4.04
N SER A 126 15.62 -20.84 -3.77
CA SER A 126 15.22 -21.37 -2.47
C SER A 126 16.26 -21.07 -1.40
N THR A 127 15.83 -20.94 -0.14
CA THR A 127 16.73 -20.75 1.01
C THR A 127 17.70 -21.92 1.25
N SER A 128 17.47 -23.07 0.61
CA SER A 128 18.41 -24.19 0.61
C SER A 128 19.52 -24.04 -0.42
N GLU A 129 19.36 -23.12 -1.39
CA GLU A 129 20.31 -22.93 -2.50
C GLU A 129 21.15 -21.67 -2.32
N GLU A 130 20.64 -20.67 -1.61
CA GLU A 130 21.30 -19.38 -1.45
C GLU A 130 20.93 -18.73 -0.12
N ASP A 131 21.88 -17.98 0.45
CA ASP A 131 21.63 -17.18 1.64
C ASP A 131 20.60 -16.07 1.33
N PRO A 132 19.67 -15.78 2.24
CA PRO A 132 18.69 -14.74 2.02
C PRO A 132 19.32 -13.35 1.97
N LEU A 133 18.78 -12.47 1.11
CA LEU A 133 19.09 -11.04 1.14
C LEU A 133 18.55 -10.44 2.44
N LEU A 134 19.45 -10.12 3.36
CA LEU A 134 19.09 -9.50 4.63
C LEU A 134 18.82 -8.01 4.44
N MET A 135 17.57 -7.60 4.70
CA MET A 135 17.18 -6.20 4.79
C MET A 135 17.08 -5.77 6.26
N GLU A 136 18.15 -5.22 6.80
CA GLU A 136 18.17 -4.66 8.15
C GLU A 136 17.75 -3.19 8.08
N VAL A 137 16.57 -2.86 8.62
CA VAL A 137 15.93 -1.56 8.49
C VAL A 137 15.47 -1.00 9.84
N ARG A 138 15.57 0.31 10.00
CA ARG A 138 15.03 1.04 11.16
C ARG A 138 13.54 1.34 10.94
N ARG A 139 12.67 1.07 11.92
CA ARG A 139 11.22 1.30 11.79
C ARG A 139 10.86 2.73 11.35
N GLY A 140 11.54 3.75 11.88
CA GLY A 140 11.31 5.15 11.50
C GLY A 140 11.90 5.55 10.14
N TYR A 141 12.71 4.70 9.49
CA TYR A 141 13.43 5.00 8.26
C TYR A 141 13.29 3.90 7.19
N VAL A 142 12.26 3.06 7.30
CA VAL A 142 12.05 1.89 6.42
C VAL A 142 12.22 2.22 4.94
N LEU A 143 11.65 3.32 4.46
CA LEU A 143 11.73 3.72 3.05
C LEU A 143 13.17 4.06 2.62
N VAL A 144 13.87 4.87 3.41
CA VAL A 144 15.23 5.33 3.07
C VAL A 144 16.23 4.18 3.16
N ASP A 145 16.13 3.36 4.21
CA ASP A 145 17.01 2.21 4.41
C ASP A 145 16.78 1.18 3.29
N SER A 146 15.53 0.88 2.94
CA SER A 146 15.21 -0.06 1.85
C SER A 146 15.71 0.39 0.49
N ILE A 147 15.52 1.66 0.12
CA ILE A 147 16.06 2.21 -1.14
C ILE A 147 17.59 2.10 -1.15
N THR A 148 18.23 2.36 -0.01
CA THR A 148 19.69 2.28 0.10
C THR A 148 20.17 0.85 -0.07
N ILE A 149 19.55 -0.12 0.60
CA ILE A 149 19.92 -1.54 0.49
C ILE A 149 19.74 -2.02 -0.95
N ILE A 150 18.58 -1.82 -1.56
CA ILE A 150 18.28 -2.26 -2.93
C ILE A 150 19.27 -1.66 -3.95
N ARG A 151 19.68 -0.41 -3.77
CA ARG A 151 20.65 0.24 -4.65
C ARG A 151 21.97 -0.52 -4.74
N PHE A 152 22.37 -1.18 -3.67
CA PHE A 152 23.64 -1.90 -3.59
C PHE A 152 23.51 -3.43 -3.69
N SER A 153 22.28 -3.97 -3.77
CA SER A 153 22.06 -5.42 -3.77
C SER A 153 22.38 -6.12 -5.10
N GLY A 154 22.38 -5.40 -6.23
CA GLY A 154 22.75 -5.97 -7.52
C GLY A 154 22.08 -7.32 -7.83
N ASP A 155 22.89 -8.37 -8.01
CA ASP A 155 22.42 -9.72 -8.33
C ASP A 155 21.77 -10.45 -7.14
N ASP A 156 21.94 -9.96 -5.90
CA ASP A 156 21.36 -10.56 -4.70
C ASP A 156 19.82 -10.47 -4.68
N LEU A 157 19.22 -9.69 -5.59
CA LEU A 157 17.77 -9.58 -5.73
C LEU A 157 17.07 -10.90 -6.10
N HIS A 158 17.82 -11.91 -6.58
CA HIS A 158 17.30 -13.27 -6.80
C HIS A 158 17.19 -14.10 -5.52
N SER A 159 17.73 -13.60 -4.41
CA SER A 159 17.68 -14.29 -3.12
C SER A 159 16.35 -14.05 -2.42
N PRO A 160 15.90 -15.01 -1.60
CA PRO A 160 14.73 -14.79 -0.71
C PRO A 160 15.04 -13.62 0.22
N LEU A 161 14.04 -12.77 0.46
CA LEU A 161 14.17 -11.68 1.43
C LEU A 161 14.07 -12.20 2.86
N SER A 162 14.94 -11.70 3.73
CA SER A 162 14.85 -11.82 5.19
C SER A 162 14.88 -10.43 5.81
N ILE A 163 13.87 -10.09 6.58
CA ILE A 163 13.71 -8.78 7.19
C ILE A 163 14.15 -8.81 8.64
N LYS A 164 14.93 -7.81 9.02
CA LYS A 164 15.32 -7.55 10.41
C LYS A 164 15.08 -6.08 10.73
N PHE A 165 14.34 -5.81 11.79
CA PHE A 165 14.27 -4.47 12.34
C PHE A 165 15.44 -4.22 13.28
N VAL A 166 16.12 -3.09 13.12
CA VAL A 166 17.26 -2.69 13.97
C VAL A 166 16.80 -2.59 15.42
N ASP A 167 17.62 -3.11 16.33
CA ASP A 167 17.37 -3.17 17.77
C ASP A 167 16.18 -4.07 18.19
N GLU A 168 15.69 -4.94 17.29
CA GLU A 168 14.67 -5.91 17.63
C GLU A 168 15.19 -7.35 17.49
N GLU A 169 14.81 -8.19 18.45
CA GLU A 169 15.07 -9.62 18.38
C GLU A 169 13.95 -10.28 17.57
N GLY A 170 14.31 -11.02 16.54
CA GLY A 170 13.33 -11.76 15.74
C GLY A 170 13.97 -12.42 14.54
N VAL A 171 13.39 -13.55 14.12
CA VAL A 171 13.72 -14.27 12.89
C VAL A 171 12.54 -14.10 11.94
N ASP A 172 12.82 -13.69 10.69
CA ASP A 172 11.77 -13.54 9.68
C ASP A 172 11.30 -14.90 9.16
N LEU A 173 10.18 -15.35 9.69
CA LEU A 173 9.42 -16.51 9.21
C LEU A 173 8.16 -16.08 8.43
N GLY A 174 8.17 -14.89 7.83
CA GLY A 174 7.10 -14.32 7.01
C GLY A 174 6.25 -13.25 7.69
N GLY A 175 6.17 -13.21 9.02
CA GLY A 175 5.45 -12.18 9.78
C GLY A 175 6.11 -10.81 9.66
N LEU A 176 7.41 -10.74 9.97
CA LEU A 176 8.20 -9.51 9.87
C LEU A 176 8.23 -8.97 8.43
N ARG A 177 8.34 -9.84 7.43
CA ARG A 177 8.32 -9.43 6.01
C ARG A 177 6.99 -8.80 5.60
N ARG A 178 5.84 -9.35 6.04
CA ARG A 178 4.53 -8.75 5.79
C ARG A 178 4.36 -7.41 6.50
N GLU A 179 4.84 -7.30 7.73
CA GLU A 179 4.86 -6.04 8.48
C GLU A 179 5.74 -4.99 7.79
N PHE A 180 6.93 -5.39 7.36
CA PHE A 180 7.84 -4.53 6.59
C PHE A 180 7.16 -3.96 5.34
N TRP A 181 6.51 -4.80 4.52
CA TRP A 181 5.79 -4.32 3.35
C TRP A 181 4.68 -3.34 3.71
N SER A 182 3.94 -3.60 4.78
CA SER A 182 2.87 -2.70 5.25
C SER A 182 3.43 -1.33 5.66
N LEU A 183 4.55 -1.31 6.40
CA LEU A 183 5.25 -0.08 6.79
C LEU A 183 5.85 0.64 5.58
N LEU A 184 6.47 -0.08 4.65
CA LEU A 184 7.04 0.50 3.44
C LEU A 184 5.98 1.19 2.59
N LEU A 185 4.85 0.54 2.34
CA LEU A 185 3.71 1.11 1.62
C LEU A 185 3.18 2.36 2.29
N HIS A 186 3.01 2.33 3.60
CA HIS A 186 2.60 3.50 4.38
C HIS A 186 3.60 4.65 4.20
N ASN A 187 4.90 4.38 4.33
CA ASN A 187 5.94 5.38 4.16
C ASN A 187 5.99 5.94 2.74
N ILE A 188 5.82 5.11 1.69
CA ILE A 188 5.76 5.60 0.30
C ILE A 188 4.56 6.52 0.12
N SER A 189 3.37 6.12 0.57
CA SER A 189 2.13 6.88 0.37
C SER A 189 2.11 8.24 1.10
N HIS A 190 2.96 8.44 2.10
CA HIS A 190 3.11 9.68 2.87
C HIS A 190 4.44 10.40 2.60
N SER A 191 5.25 9.92 1.66
CA SER A 191 6.53 10.53 1.32
C SER A 191 6.39 11.73 0.40
N CYS A 192 7.49 12.51 0.27
CA CYS A 192 7.60 13.57 -0.73
C CYS A 192 7.73 13.04 -2.18
N TYR A 193 7.77 11.72 -2.39
CA TYR A 193 7.86 11.12 -3.72
C TYR A 193 6.51 11.02 -4.42
N VAL A 194 5.41 11.19 -3.68
CA VAL A 194 4.05 11.11 -4.21
C VAL A 194 3.23 12.35 -3.86
N THR A 195 2.23 12.64 -4.69
CA THR A 195 1.29 13.73 -4.50
C THR A 195 -0.13 13.27 -4.84
N GLY A 196 -1.12 14.02 -4.40
CA GLY A 196 -2.54 13.71 -4.61
C GLY A 196 -3.24 13.22 -3.34
N LYS A 197 -4.55 12.98 -3.44
CA LYS A 197 -5.37 12.46 -2.34
C LYS A 197 -5.06 10.97 -2.09
N PRO A 198 -5.12 10.47 -0.86
CA PRO A 198 -4.95 9.04 -0.57
C PRO A 198 -5.81 8.16 -1.51
N GLY A 199 -5.20 7.13 -2.08
CA GLY A 199 -5.84 6.23 -3.06
C GLY A 199 -6.03 6.83 -4.47
N ARG A 200 -5.51 8.04 -4.73
CA ARG A 200 -5.54 8.73 -6.03
C ARG A 200 -4.25 9.50 -6.24
N GLN A 201 -3.16 8.89 -5.88
CA GLN A 201 -1.84 9.51 -5.92
C GLN A 201 -1.18 9.33 -7.28
N THR A 202 -0.18 10.15 -7.55
CA THR A 202 0.80 10.00 -8.61
C THR A 202 2.18 10.32 -8.06
N PHE A 203 3.24 10.08 -8.82
CA PHE A 203 4.56 10.54 -8.39
C PHE A 203 4.65 12.07 -8.47
N GLN A 204 5.38 12.62 -7.51
CA GLN A 204 5.79 14.03 -7.53
C GLN A 204 7.05 14.16 -8.39
N SER A 205 7.03 15.06 -9.36
CA SER A 205 8.24 15.34 -10.14
C SER A 205 9.35 15.82 -9.22
N ASN A 206 10.50 15.13 -9.25
CA ASN A 206 11.64 15.42 -8.41
C ASN A 206 12.95 15.17 -9.15
N TYR A 207 13.57 16.27 -9.60
CA TYR A 207 14.77 16.23 -10.42
C TYR A 207 15.94 15.49 -9.72
N LEU A 208 16.17 15.76 -8.43
CA LEU A 208 17.29 15.15 -7.70
C LEU A 208 17.07 13.64 -7.51
N GLU A 209 15.89 13.24 -7.10
CA GLU A 209 15.57 11.82 -6.87
C GLU A 209 15.52 11.04 -8.19
N LYS A 210 15.08 11.69 -9.28
CA LYS A 210 15.18 11.11 -10.62
C LYS A 210 16.65 10.85 -11.04
N LYS A 211 17.56 11.79 -10.75
CA LYS A 211 18.99 11.62 -11.03
C LYS A 211 19.62 10.49 -10.19
N LYS A 212 19.15 10.30 -8.97
CA LYS A 212 19.56 9.19 -8.07
C LYS A 212 18.93 7.86 -8.44
N LYS A 213 18.05 7.82 -9.45
CA LYS A 213 17.23 6.65 -9.82
C LYS A 213 16.36 6.11 -8.68
N THR A 214 15.92 6.97 -7.78
CA THR A 214 15.09 6.59 -6.63
C THR A 214 13.81 5.88 -7.07
N PHE A 215 13.14 6.37 -8.12
CA PHE A 215 11.91 5.76 -8.62
C PHE A 215 12.16 4.38 -9.25
N PHE A 216 13.32 4.15 -9.86
CA PHE A 216 13.73 2.84 -10.34
C PHE A 216 13.86 1.85 -9.16
N HIS A 217 14.57 2.25 -8.10
CA HIS A 217 14.71 1.39 -6.90
C HIS A 217 13.39 1.18 -6.16
N LEU A 218 12.48 2.15 -6.16
CA LEU A 218 11.10 1.94 -5.70
C LEU A 218 10.39 0.88 -6.54
N GLY A 219 10.56 0.92 -7.86
CA GLY A 219 10.01 -0.11 -8.75
C GLY A 219 10.55 -1.50 -8.42
N GLN A 220 11.85 -1.64 -8.18
CA GLN A 220 12.47 -2.90 -7.76
C GLN A 220 11.88 -3.42 -6.44
N LEU A 221 11.74 -2.54 -5.43
CA LEU A 221 11.12 -2.89 -4.15
C LEU A 221 9.69 -3.40 -4.33
N ILE A 222 8.91 -2.74 -5.20
CA ILE A 222 7.52 -3.16 -5.44
C ILE A 222 7.44 -4.45 -6.26
N ALA A 223 8.36 -4.69 -7.20
CA ALA A 223 8.47 -5.97 -7.88
C ALA A 223 8.71 -7.11 -6.87
N LEU A 224 9.69 -6.93 -5.95
CA LEU A 224 9.96 -7.89 -4.89
C LEU A 224 8.76 -8.05 -3.94
N SER A 225 8.06 -6.95 -3.61
CA SER A 225 6.82 -7.00 -2.81
C SER A 225 5.79 -7.93 -3.45
N ILE A 226 5.53 -7.78 -4.75
CA ILE A 226 4.52 -8.56 -5.47
C ILE A 226 4.80 -10.06 -5.41
N ILE A 227 6.06 -10.47 -5.51
CA ILE A 227 6.45 -11.89 -5.56
C ILE A 227 6.95 -12.45 -4.22
N GLN A 228 7.13 -11.63 -3.18
CA GLN A 228 7.62 -12.04 -1.86
C GLN A 228 6.77 -11.48 -0.71
N ASP A 229 5.52 -11.96 -0.60
CA ASP A 229 4.58 -11.74 0.50
C ASP A 229 4.09 -10.29 0.71
N GLY A 230 4.25 -9.41 -0.29
CA GLY A 230 3.73 -8.05 -0.27
C GLY A 230 2.53 -7.83 -1.20
N PRO A 231 1.83 -6.69 -1.08
CA PRO A 231 0.59 -6.44 -1.82
C PRO A 231 0.75 -5.64 -3.13
N GLY A 232 1.96 -5.25 -3.53
CA GLY A 232 2.18 -4.25 -4.57
C GLY A 232 2.16 -2.82 -4.01
N LEU A 233 1.74 -1.83 -4.80
CA LEU A 233 1.64 -0.41 -4.40
C LEU A 233 0.26 0.16 -4.77
N PRO A 234 -0.81 -0.18 -4.07
CA PRO A 234 -2.18 0.23 -4.40
C PRO A 234 -2.49 1.64 -3.89
N ILE A 235 -1.84 2.66 -4.46
CA ILE A 235 -2.00 4.08 -4.08
C ILE A 235 -2.41 4.98 -5.24
N PHE A 236 -2.22 4.53 -6.48
CA PHE A 236 -2.33 5.38 -7.66
C PHE A 236 -3.77 5.63 -8.09
N SER A 237 -3.97 6.76 -8.78
CA SER A 237 -5.20 7.05 -9.52
C SER A 237 -5.40 6.04 -10.66
N ASP A 238 -6.63 5.94 -11.18
CA ASP A 238 -6.92 5.05 -12.30
C ASP A 238 -6.13 5.42 -13.55
N ILE A 239 -5.91 6.72 -13.80
CA ILE A 239 -5.12 7.23 -14.93
C ILE A 239 -3.67 6.72 -14.86
N VAL A 240 -3.04 6.85 -13.68
CA VAL A 240 -1.67 6.39 -13.46
C VAL A 240 -1.59 4.86 -13.50
N THR A 241 -2.56 4.18 -12.93
CA THR A 241 -2.66 2.71 -12.97
C THR A 241 -2.76 2.21 -14.42
N ASP A 242 -3.58 2.86 -15.26
CA ASP A 242 -3.69 2.52 -16.67
C ASP A 242 -2.38 2.75 -17.43
N TYR A 243 -1.68 3.84 -17.12
CA TYR A 243 -0.37 4.08 -17.72
C TYR A 243 0.65 3.01 -17.32
N ILE A 244 0.70 2.62 -16.04
CA ILE A 244 1.60 1.56 -15.57
C ILE A 244 1.29 0.25 -16.29
N ILE A 245 0.03 -0.18 -16.34
CA ILE A 245 -0.36 -1.49 -16.89
C ILE A 245 -0.39 -1.51 -18.41
N ASN A 246 -0.93 -0.47 -19.06
CA ASN A 246 -1.21 -0.48 -20.49
C ASN A 246 -0.21 0.35 -21.30
N GLY A 247 0.63 1.17 -20.65
CA GLY A 247 1.52 2.13 -21.31
C GLY A 247 0.78 3.35 -21.90
N GLN A 248 -0.53 3.40 -21.74
CA GLN A 248 -1.40 4.49 -22.25
C GLN A 248 -2.60 4.65 -21.33
N THR A 249 -3.20 5.82 -21.36
CA THR A 249 -4.39 6.12 -20.56
C THR A 249 -5.63 6.06 -21.45
N SER A 250 -6.69 5.42 -20.99
CA SER A 250 -7.89 5.20 -21.83
C SER A 250 -9.15 5.92 -21.34
N VAL A 251 -9.34 6.12 -20.03
CA VAL A 251 -10.62 6.65 -19.50
C VAL A 251 -10.39 7.51 -18.26
N ILE A 252 -11.06 8.67 -18.18
CA ILE A 252 -11.17 9.44 -16.94
C ILE A 252 -12.24 8.82 -16.05
N ASN A 253 -11.88 8.48 -14.84
CA ASN A 253 -12.89 8.37 -13.80
C ASN A 253 -13.17 9.79 -13.26
N PRO A 254 -14.42 10.30 -13.31
CA PRO A 254 -14.76 11.63 -12.82
C PRO A 254 -14.29 11.92 -11.39
N ASP A 255 -14.19 10.88 -10.57
CA ASP A 255 -13.72 11.01 -9.20
C ASP A 255 -12.21 11.23 -9.08
N ASP A 256 -11.40 11.01 -10.12
CA ASP A 256 -9.96 11.31 -10.13
C ASP A 256 -9.69 12.79 -10.43
N LEU A 257 -10.71 13.50 -10.86
CA LEU A 257 -10.62 14.92 -11.13
C LEU A 257 -10.59 15.74 -9.82
N PRO A 258 -9.89 16.87 -9.77
CA PRO A 258 -10.08 17.87 -8.72
C PRO A 258 -11.55 18.28 -8.62
N ASP A 259 -12.04 18.54 -7.41
CA ASP A 259 -13.47 18.78 -7.16
C ASP A 259 -14.04 19.90 -8.06
N GLY A 260 -13.38 21.03 -8.15
CA GLY A 260 -13.82 22.13 -9.03
C GLY A 260 -13.84 21.80 -10.52
N LEU A 261 -12.89 20.98 -10.99
CA LEU A 261 -12.82 20.55 -12.38
C LEU A 261 -13.92 19.53 -12.71
N LYS A 262 -14.23 18.61 -11.78
CA LYS A 262 -15.33 17.64 -11.93
C LYS A 262 -16.65 18.38 -12.17
N ASP A 263 -17.00 19.30 -11.24
CA ASP A 263 -18.26 20.05 -11.30
C ASP A 263 -18.35 20.89 -12.58
N ALA A 264 -17.26 21.53 -12.99
CA ALA A 264 -17.23 22.34 -14.20
C ALA A 264 -17.38 21.49 -15.47
N LEU A 265 -16.70 20.34 -15.54
CA LEU A 265 -16.84 19.40 -16.67
C LEU A 265 -18.26 18.84 -16.77
N GLU A 266 -18.90 18.47 -15.67
CA GLU A 266 -20.30 18.02 -15.65
C GLU A 266 -21.24 19.12 -16.12
N LYS A 267 -21.07 20.37 -15.65
CA LYS A 267 -21.85 21.52 -16.12
C LYS A 267 -21.64 21.76 -17.60
N MET A 268 -20.40 21.73 -18.11
CA MET A 268 -20.11 21.92 -19.52
C MET A 268 -20.72 20.82 -20.40
N GLN A 269 -20.67 19.56 -19.98
CA GLN A 269 -21.26 18.44 -20.73
C GLN A 269 -22.77 18.54 -20.82
N ASN A 270 -23.40 18.93 -19.71
CA ASN A 270 -24.86 19.03 -19.59
C ASN A 270 -25.41 20.40 -20.02
N SER A 271 -24.55 21.36 -20.41
CA SER A 271 -24.97 22.69 -20.82
C SER A 271 -25.87 22.65 -22.07
N ALA A 272 -26.91 23.46 -22.08
CA ALA A 272 -27.82 23.60 -23.23
C ALA A 272 -27.19 24.45 -24.36
N SER A 273 -26.32 25.41 -23.98
CA SER A 273 -25.72 26.38 -24.90
C SER A 273 -24.21 26.54 -24.73
N ASP A 274 -23.52 27.08 -25.75
CA ASP A 274 -22.13 27.46 -25.64
C ASP A 274 -21.89 28.56 -24.59
N ARG A 275 -22.91 29.39 -24.29
CA ARG A 275 -22.82 30.39 -23.24
C ARG A 275 -22.67 29.77 -21.86
N ASP A 276 -23.48 28.78 -21.55
CA ASP A 276 -23.43 28.09 -20.26
C ASP A 276 -22.11 27.31 -20.11
N ALA A 277 -21.64 26.72 -21.21
CA ALA A 277 -20.33 26.06 -21.27
C ALA A 277 -19.16 27.04 -21.03
N LYS A 278 -19.23 28.25 -21.55
CA LYS A 278 -18.23 29.34 -21.32
C LYS A 278 -18.21 29.77 -19.85
N GLU A 279 -19.38 29.92 -19.24
CA GLU A 279 -19.49 30.28 -17.83
C GLU A 279 -18.85 29.20 -16.92
N ALA A 280 -19.15 27.92 -17.17
CA ALA A 280 -18.52 26.81 -16.45
C ALA A 280 -17.00 26.73 -16.68
N TYR A 281 -16.53 26.98 -17.92
CA TYR A 281 -15.11 27.02 -18.25
C TYR A 281 -14.39 28.16 -17.51
N SER A 282 -15.03 29.33 -17.40
CA SER A 282 -14.43 30.50 -16.74
C SER A 282 -14.08 30.22 -15.28
N SER A 283 -14.83 29.33 -14.61
CA SER A 283 -14.56 28.96 -13.20
C SER A 283 -13.33 28.09 -13.02
N ILE A 284 -12.78 27.49 -14.08
CA ILE A 284 -11.62 26.57 -14.04
C ILE A 284 -10.50 27.03 -15.00
N MET A 285 -10.53 28.24 -15.46
CA MET A 285 -9.57 28.73 -16.47
C MET A 285 -8.13 28.66 -15.97
N ASP A 286 -7.90 28.91 -14.69
CA ASP A 286 -6.57 28.80 -14.09
C ASP A 286 -6.08 27.32 -14.13
N ILE A 287 -6.93 26.36 -13.74
CA ILE A 287 -6.61 24.93 -13.82
C ILE A 287 -6.35 24.52 -15.28
N ALA A 288 -7.18 24.99 -16.22
CA ALA A 288 -7.02 24.70 -17.63
C ALA A 288 -5.68 25.28 -18.18
N THR A 289 -5.30 26.46 -17.73
CA THR A 289 -4.03 27.09 -18.12
C THR A 289 -2.83 26.31 -17.55
N ASP A 290 -2.90 25.91 -16.29
CA ASP A 290 -1.84 25.12 -15.61
C ASP A 290 -1.55 23.79 -16.29
N ILE A 291 -2.59 23.15 -16.85
CA ILE A 291 -2.44 21.91 -17.62
C ILE A 291 -2.10 22.15 -19.10
N GLY A 292 -1.84 23.39 -19.49
CA GLY A 292 -1.49 23.76 -20.87
C GLY A 292 -2.66 23.87 -21.86
N PHE A 293 -3.92 23.84 -21.37
CA PHE A 293 -5.10 24.02 -22.20
C PHE A 293 -5.50 25.46 -22.25
N ILE A 294 -4.95 26.18 -23.25
CA ILE A 294 -5.11 27.66 -23.41
C ILE A 294 -6.13 27.97 -24.50
N VAL A 295 -7.40 28.15 -24.10
CA VAL A 295 -8.48 28.59 -25.00
C VAL A 295 -9.10 29.87 -24.44
N PRO A 296 -9.12 30.99 -25.17
CA PRO A 296 -9.79 32.19 -24.72
C PRO A 296 -11.28 31.95 -24.44
N ILE A 297 -11.81 32.49 -23.35
CA ILE A 297 -13.24 32.34 -22.97
C ILE A 297 -14.17 32.67 -24.12
N THR A 298 -13.88 33.73 -24.86
CA THR A 298 -14.69 34.17 -25.99
C THR A 298 -14.81 33.12 -27.10
N SER A 299 -13.77 32.30 -27.28
CA SER A 299 -13.67 31.27 -28.31
C SER A 299 -14.09 29.87 -27.81
N PHE A 300 -14.25 29.69 -26.49
CA PHE A 300 -14.62 28.41 -25.94
C PHE A 300 -16.03 27.97 -26.38
N THR A 301 -16.18 26.71 -26.72
CA THR A 301 -17.46 26.08 -27.12
C THR A 301 -17.52 24.67 -26.58
N LYS A 302 -18.68 24.04 -26.57
CA LYS A 302 -18.87 22.61 -26.15
C LYS A 302 -17.91 21.65 -26.84
N LYS A 303 -17.43 21.95 -28.06
CA LYS A 303 -16.44 21.13 -28.78
C LYS A 303 -15.10 21.01 -28.03
N HIS A 304 -14.78 21.99 -27.17
CA HIS A 304 -13.53 22.03 -26.43
C HIS A 304 -13.56 21.17 -25.14
N VAL A 305 -14.73 20.66 -24.70
CA VAL A 305 -14.85 19.89 -23.46
C VAL A 305 -14.06 18.56 -23.53
N LYS A 306 -14.18 17.82 -24.63
CA LYS A 306 -13.40 16.60 -24.83
C LYS A 306 -11.89 16.82 -24.91
N PRO A 307 -11.39 17.82 -25.70
CA PRO A 307 -9.98 18.21 -25.67
C PRO A 307 -9.48 18.66 -24.30
N LEU A 308 -10.29 19.37 -23.50
CA LEU A 308 -9.94 19.73 -22.12
C LEU A 308 -9.76 18.51 -21.23
N GLN A 309 -10.67 17.55 -21.34
CA GLN A 309 -10.53 16.27 -20.61
C GLN A 309 -9.26 15.52 -21.01
N ALA A 310 -8.97 15.47 -22.32
CA ALA A 310 -7.75 14.82 -22.81
C ALA A 310 -6.48 15.53 -22.31
N ALA A 311 -6.45 16.87 -22.32
CA ALA A 311 -5.35 17.64 -21.78
C ALA A 311 -5.13 17.39 -20.29
N PHE A 312 -6.21 17.25 -19.52
CA PHE A 312 -6.11 16.89 -18.10
C PHE A 312 -5.48 15.51 -17.90
N ILE A 313 -5.93 14.49 -18.65
CA ILE A 313 -5.35 13.14 -18.57
C ILE A 313 -3.86 13.20 -18.91
N GLU A 314 -3.50 13.86 -19.99
CA GLU A 314 -2.12 13.96 -20.44
C GLU A 314 -1.25 14.69 -19.41
N SER A 315 -1.77 15.74 -18.76
CA SER A 315 -1.04 16.47 -17.73
C SER A 315 -0.71 15.61 -16.51
N GLN A 316 -1.61 14.71 -16.12
CA GLN A 316 -1.37 13.81 -14.97
C GLN A 316 -0.18 12.87 -15.20
N ILE A 317 0.08 12.50 -16.44
CA ILE A 317 1.21 11.64 -16.80
C ILE A 317 2.44 12.46 -17.15
N SER A 318 2.29 13.52 -17.97
CA SER A 318 3.43 14.31 -18.46
C SER A 318 4.20 15.00 -17.33
N SER A 319 3.52 15.39 -16.25
CA SER A 319 4.13 16.04 -15.08
C SER A 319 5.14 15.14 -14.33
N CYS A 320 5.00 13.82 -14.41
CA CYS A 320 5.85 12.86 -13.72
C CYS A 320 6.25 11.66 -14.59
N LYS A 321 6.26 11.85 -15.91
CA LYS A 321 6.46 10.77 -16.89
C LYS A 321 7.80 10.05 -16.71
N ASP A 322 8.86 10.79 -16.45
CA ASP A 322 10.18 10.21 -16.27
C ASP A 322 10.26 9.38 -14.98
N GLU A 323 9.65 9.87 -13.90
CA GLU A 323 9.54 9.17 -12.62
C GLU A 323 8.73 7.87 -12.79
N LEU A 324 7.59 7.95 -13.49
CA LEU A 324 6.77 6.76 -13.81
C LEU A 324 7.53 5.77 -14.68
N ASN A 325 8.27 6.21 -15.68
CA ASN A 325 9.04 5.32 -16.53
C ASN A 325 10.18 4.65 -15.77
N GLN A 326 10.90 5.36 -14.89
CA GLN A 326 11.90 4.75 -14.00
C GLN A 326 11.26 3.70 -13.08
N PHE A 327 10.09 4.00 -12.52
CA PHE A 327 9.35 3.07 -11.68
C PHE A 327 8.95 1.80 -12.45
N ILE A 328 8.41 1.96 -13.65
CA ILE A 328 8.03 0.83 -14.53
C ILE A 328 9.25 0.01 -14.92
N GLU A 329 10.40 0.65 -15.22
CA GLU A 329 11.66 -0.04 -15.51
C GLU A 329 12.13 -0.87 -14.30
N GLY A 330 12.06 -0.30 -13.08
CA GLY A 330 12.37 -1.02 -11.86
C GLY A 330 11.38 -2.14 -11.54
N LEU A 331 10.10 -1.95 -11.84
CA LEU A 331 9.07 -3.00 -11.70
C LEU A 331 9.30 -4.22 -12.59
N ASP A 332 10.09 -4.08 -13.66
CA ASP A 332 10.44 -5.22 -14.51
C ASP A 332 11.61 -6.06 -13.97
N THR A 333 12.07 -5.76 -12.76
CA THR A 333 12.96 -6.67 -12.00
C THR A 333 12.29 -8.05 -11.93
N HIS A 334 13.04 -9.07 -12.28
CA HIS A 334 12.55 -10.45 -12.45
C HIS A 334 11.39 -10.58 -13.46
N GLN A 335 11.30 -9.69 -14.45
CA GLN A 335 10.26 -9.68 -15.48
C GLN A 335 8.82 -9.57 -14.91
N VAL A 336 8.67 -9.03 -13.68
CA VAL A 336 7.35 -8.90 -13.03
C VAL A 336 6.42 -8.01 -13.87
N MET A 337 6.91 -6.85 -14.35
CA MET A 337 6.07 -5.95 -15.16
C MET A 337 5.71 -6.58 -16.51
N SER A 338 6.62 -7.30 -17.13
CA SER A 338 6.40 -8.05 -18.36
C SER A 338 5.29 -9.10 -18.18
N LEU A 339 5.29 -9.82 -17.04
CA LEU A 339 4.24 -10.77 -16.67
C LEU A 339 2.88 -10.07 -16.46
N LEU A 340 2.85 -8.98 -15.70
CA LEU A 340 1.62 -8.24 -15.39
C LEU A 340 0.97 -7.61 -16.62
N ARG A 341 1.76 -7.32 -17.67
CA ARG A 341 1.29 -6.73 -18.93
C ARG A 341 0.79 -7.77 -19.93
N GLN A 342 0.87 -9.05 -19.65
CA GLN A 342 0.24 -10.07 -20.48
C GLN A 342 -1.28 -9.85 -20.52
N PRO A 343 -1.94 -10.02 -21.68
CA PRO A 343 -3.36 -9.69 -21.86
C PRO A 343 -4.28 -10.31 -20.80
N GLU A 344 -4.03 -11.56 -20.43
CA GLU A 344 -4.76 -12.33 -19.42
C GLU A 344 -4.61 -11.78 -18.00
N ASN A 345 -3.47 -11.17 -17.68
CA ASN A 345 -3.14 -10.70 -16.34
C ASN A 345 -3.54 -9.24 -16.08
N ARG A 346 -3.65 -8.40 -17.13
CA ARG A 346 -3.84 -6.94 -17.02
C ARG A 346 -4.99 -6.51 -16.12
N ALA A 347 -6.13 -7.17 -16.27
CA ALA A 347 -7.33 -6.81 -15.51
C ALA A 347 -7.15 -7.01 -14.01
N SER A 348 -6.54 -8.13 -13.62
CA SER A 348 -6.26 -8.47 -12.21
C SER A 348 -5.08 -7.66 -11.67
N ALA A 349 -4.05 -7.41 -12.48
CA ALA A 349 -2.87 -6.64 -12.13
C ALA A 349 -3.19 -5.18 -11.73
N ARG A 350 -4.28 -4.61 -12.24
CA ARG A 350 -4.73 -3.26 -11.83
C ARG A 350 -4.90 -3.13 -10.31
N SER A 351 -5.36 -4.18 -9.64
CA SER A 351 -5.56 -4.17 -8.19
C SER A 351 -4.27 -4.01 -7.39
N LEU A 352 -3.12 -4.31 -7.98
CA LEU A 352 -1.81 -4.15 -7.35
C LEU A 352 -1.35 -2.68 -7.30
N PHE A 353 -1.96 -1.79 -8.09
CA PHE A 353 -1.54 -0.39 -8.22
C PHE A 353 -2.66 0.61 -7.95
N SER A 354 -3.91 0.27 -8.25
CA SER A 354 -5.05 1.17 -8.05
C SER A 354 -5.33 1.38 -6.57
N GLY A 355 -5.33 2.64 -6.13
CA GLY A 355 -5.71 3.01 -4.78
C GLY A 355 -7.22 2.91 -4.49
N ARG A 356 -8.03 2.46 -5.47
CA ARG A 356 -9.46 2.16 -5.33
C ARG A 356 -9.74 0.73 -4.91
N VAL A 357 -8.72 0.00 -4.47
CA VAL A 357 -8.93 -1.35 -3.93
C VAL A 357 -9.95 -1.28 -2.80
N LYS A 358 -11.05 -2.02 -2.97
CA LYS A 358 -12.10 -2.08 -1.94
C LYS A 358 -11.52 -2.73 -0.69
N PRO A 359 -11.77 -2.16 0.50
CA PRO A 359 -11.39 -2.78 1.75
C PRO A 359 -11.91 -4.22 1.83
N ILE A 360 -11.16 -5.07 2.52
CA ILE A 360 -11.60 -6.44 2.75
C ILE A 360 -12.95 -6.42 3.48
N THR A 361 -13.89 -7.24 3.02
CA THR A 361 -15.18 -7.39 3.69
C THR A 361 -15.07 -8.44 4.80
N VAL A 362 -15.91 -8.35 5.84
CA VAL A 362 -15.97 -9.37 6.90
C VAL A 362 -16.21 -10.76 6.32
N GLY A 363 -17.07 -10.88 5.29
CA GLY A 363 -17.32 -12.16 4.63
C GLY A 363 -16.07 -12.75 3.96
N LYS A 364 -15.25 -11.92 3.31
CA LYS A 364 -13.94 -12.36 2.75
C LYS A 364 -12.94 -12.69 3.85
N PHE A 365 -12.91 -11.88 4.93
CA PHE A 365 -12.01 -12.10 6.05
C PHE A 365 -12.31 -13.41 6.77
N ARG A 366 -13.59 -13.72 7.02
CA ARG A 366 -14.02 -14.99 7.63
C ARG A 366 -13.54 -16.22 6.85
N LYS A 367 -13.48 -16.14 5.51
CA LYS A 367 -12.95 -17.22 4.67
C LYS A 367 -11.46 -17.48 4.85
N LEU A 368 -10.72 -16.52 5.43
CA LEU A 368 -9.30 -16.70 5.78
C LEU A 368 -9.11 -17.45 7.11
N LEU A 369 -10.16 -17.57 7.93
CA LEU A 369 -10.10 -18.20 9.26
C LEU A 369 -10.49 -19.66 9.17
N LYS A 370 -9.67 -20.53 9.81
CA LYS A 370 -9.93 -21.96 9.95
C LYS A 370 -10.01 -22.30 11.44
N PHE A 371 -11.24 -22.42 11.97
CA PHE A 371 -11.48 -22.78 13.36
C PHE A 371 -11.23 -24.26 13.58
N LYS A 372 -10.50 -24.60 14.63
CA LYS A 372 -10.21 -25.96 15.09
C LYS A 372 -10.85 -26.20 16.44
N TYR A 373 -12.04 -26.75 16.42
CA TYR A 373 -12.79 -27.05 17.63
C TYR A 373 -12.41 -28.42 18.22
N ALA A 374 -12.33 -28.51 19.55
CA ALA A 374 -12.14 -29.78 20.24
C ALA A 374 -13.39 -30.68 20.11
N GLU A 375 -13.22 -31.97 20.37
CA GLU A 375 -14.33 -32.89 20.47
C GLU A 375 -14.95 -32.87 21.90
N GLY A 376 -16.20 -33.30 22.01
CA GLY A 376 -16.89 -33.44 23.31
C GLY A 376 -17.38 -32.10 23.90
N ASN A 377 -17.43 -32.01 25.25
CA ASN A 377 -18.04 -30.86 25.94
C ASN A 377 -17.32 -29.55 25.72
N ALA A 378 -16.01 -29.57 25.57
CA ALA A 378 -15.23 -28.35 25.27
C ALA A 378 -15.60 -27.70 23.93
N ASN A 379 -16.21 -28.44 23.01
CA ASN A 379 -16.64 -27.92 21.70
C ASN A 379 -17.67 -26.79 21.83
N GLN A 380 -18.65 -26.94 22.77
CA GLN A 380 -19.70 -25.93 22.95
C GLN A 380 -19.12 -24.59 23.40
N ASP A 381 -18.22 -24.60 24.38
CA ASP A 381 -17.58 -23.41 24.92
C ASP A 381 -16.69 -22.70 23.88
N GLN A 382 -15.96 -23.50 23.12
CA GLN A 382 -15.12 -23.01 22.03
C GLN A 382 -15.98 -22.40 20.87
N ARG A 383 -17.11 -23.02 20.54
CA ARG A 383 -18.05 -22.45 19.55
C ARG A 383 -18.65 -21.13 20.02
N ALA A 384 -19.07 -21.05 21.28
CA ALA A 384 -19.57 -19.79 21.86
C ALA A 384 -18.51 -18.68 21.78
N THR A 385 -17.25 -19.00 22.15
CA THR A 385 -16.11 -18.09 22.05
C THR A 385 -15.87 -17.67 20.58
N GLY A 386 -15.89 -18.61 19.64
CA GLY A 386 -15.74 -18.35 18.20
C GLY A 386 -16.83 -17.43 17.65
N ILE A 387 -18.08 -17.59 18.08
CA ILE A 387 -19.21 -16.70 17.74
C ILE A 387 -18.94 -15.29 18.28
N GLY A 388 -18.48 -15.15 19.52
CA GLY A 388 -18.09 -13.87 20.12
C GLY A 388 -17.02 -13.14 19.27
N PHE A 389 -15.98 -13.86 18.85
CA PHE A 389 -14.96 -13.29 17.97
C PHE A 389 -15.51 -12.88 16.59
N LEU A 390 -16.39 -13.68 15.98
CA LEU A 390 -17.03 -13.32 14.71
C LEU A 390 -17.97 -12.11 14.86
N THR A 391 -18.64 -11.95 16.00
CA THR A 391 -19.46 -10.77 16.33
C THR A 391 -18.57 -9.53 16.42
N PHE A 392 -17.43 -9.62 17.09
CA PHE A 392 -16.43 -8.55 17.10
C PHE A 392 -15.98 -8.16 15.68
N LEU A 393 -15.65 -9.12 14.81
CA LEU A 393 -15.29 -8.82 13.41
C LEU A 393 -16.41 -8.07 12.68
N GLN A 394 -17.67 -8.40 12.94
CA GLN A 394 -18.80 -7.69 12.35
C GLN A 394 -18.91 -6.25 12.87
N ALA A 395 -18.60 -6.04 14.15
CA ALA A 395 -18.64 -4.74 14.82
C ALA A 395 -17.61 -3.74 14.27
N THR A 396 -16.50 -4.21 13.67
CA THR A 396 -15.47 -3.35 13.06
C THR A 396 -15.98 -2.48 11.90
N LYS A 397 -17.13 -2.79 11.34
CA LYS A 397 -17.80 -1.94 10.32
C LYS A 397 -18.36 -0.63 10.89
N GLY A 398 -18.68 -0.61 12.18
CA GLY A 398 -19.30 0.50 12.87
C GLY A 398 -18.34 1.32 13.72
N ARG A 399 -18.89 1.97 14.76
CA ARG A 399 -18.14 2.69 15.79
C ARG A 399 -18.02 1.94 17.11
N ALA A 400 -18.59 0.73 17.20
CA ALA A 400 -18.57 -0.07 18.43
C ALA A 400 -17.15 -0.48 18.85
N THR A 401 -16.19 -0.42 17.94
CA THR A 401 -14.77 -0.71 18.14
C THR A 401 -13.92 0.56 18.30
N GLU A 402 -14.50 1.64 18.82
CA GLU A 402 -13.79 2.90 19.08
C GLU A 402 -13.54 3.04 20.58
N ILE A 403 -12.27 3.14 21.00
CA ILE A 403 -11.84 3.38 22.39
C ILE A 403 -10.88 4.56 22.41
N ASN A 404 -11.15 5.55 23.28
CA ASN A 404 -10.34 6.75 23.45
C ASN A 404 -10.05 7.50 22.12
N GLY A 405 -11.03 7.52 21.20
CA GLY A 405 -10.88 8.15 19.89
C GLY A 405 -10.11 7.31 18.86
N ILE A 406 -9.63 6.13 19.23
CA ILE A 406 -9.01 5.18 18.31
C ILE A 406 -10.07 4.21 17.82
N LYS A 407 -10.38 4.28 16.53
CA LYS A 407 -11.30 3.36 15.86
C LYS A 407 -10.52 2.18 15.29
N LEU A 408 -10.89 0.97 15.74
CA LEU A 408 -10.34 -0.26 15.19
C LEU A 408 -11.15 -0.69 13.94
N GLU A 409 -10.48 -0.88 12.84
CA GLU A 409 -11.05 -1.34 11.57
C GLU A 409 -10.60 -2.78 11.25
N LEU A 410 -11.25 -3.42 10.29
CA LEU A 410 -10.93 -4.80 9.91
C LEU A 410 -9.49 -4.96 9.39
N LYS A 411 -8.93 -3.91 8.78
CA LYS A 411 -7.51 -3.89 8.36
C LYS A 411 -6.54 -3.97 9.54
N ASP A 412 -6.91 -3.38 10.70
CA ASP A 412 -6.09 -3.41 11.90
C ASP A 412 -6.11 -4.80 12.55
N VAL A 413 -7.28 -5.48 12.51
CA VAL A 413 -7.38 -6.88 12.91
C VAL A 413 -6.53 -7.77 11.99
N MET A 414 -6.53 -7.51 10.69
CA MET A 414 -5.70 -8.26 9.75
C MET A 414 -4.21 -8.03 10.01
N MET A 415 -3.80 -6.78 10.27
CA MET A 415 -2.44 -6.44 10.67
C MET A 415 -2.03 -7.19 11.94
N TRP A 416 -2.89 -7.20 12.96
CA TRP A 416 -2.66 -7.92 14.21
C TRP A 416 -2.45 -9.42 14.00
N LEU A 417 -3.27 -10.06 13.13
CA LEU A 417 -3.22 -11.51 12.90
C LEU A 417 -2.11 -11.95 11.93
N THR A 418 -1.71 -11.10 11.01
CA THR A 418 -0.87 -11.53 9.87
C THR A 418 0.38 -10.69 9.64
N GLY A 419 0.50 -9.53 10.29
CA GLY A 419 1.52 -8.53 9.96
C GLY A 419 1.22 -7.73 8.69
N SER A 420 0.02 -7.86 8.10
CA SER A 420 -0.33 -7.13 6.87
C SER A 420 -1.73 -6.50 6.96
N THR A 421 -1.87 -5.28 6.42
CA THR A 421 -3.17 -4.60 6.28
C THR A 421 -3.90 -4.99 5.00
N ILE A 422 -3.21 -5.59 4.03
CA ILE A 422 -3.71 -6.00 2.71
C ILE A 422 -3.27 -7.44 2.46
N ILE A 423 -4.11 -8.25 1.82
CA ILE A 423 -3.73 -9.60 1.41
C ILE A 423 -2.56 -9.50 0.42
N PRO A 424 -1.46 -10.25 0.62
CA PRO A 424 -0.35 -10.29 -0.32
C PRO A 424 -0.78 -10.65 -1.75
N ALA A 425 -0.07 -10.18 -2.76
CA ALA A 425 -0.38 -10.45 -4.17
C ALA A 425 -0.38 -11.97 -4.47
N ILE A 426 0.54 -12.70 -3.87
CA ILE A 426 0.62 -14.18 -3.93
C ILE A 426 -0.28 -14.88 -2.91
N GLY A 427 -1.11 -14.12 -2.16
CA GLY A 427 -1.93 -14.63 -1.06
C GLY A 427 -1.13 -15.03 0.17
N PHE A 428 -1.84 -15.47 1.21
CA PHE A 428 -1.20 -16.10 2.36
C PHE A 428 -0.84 -17.56 2.03
N HIS A 429 0.25 -18.07 2.61
CA HIS A 429 0.70 -19.45 2.38
C HIS A 429 -0.27 -20.50 2.94
N LYS A 430 -1.16 -20.13 3.86
CA LYS A 430 -2.26 -20.95 4.39
C LYS A 430 -3.37 -20.07 4.94
N LEU A 431 -4.48 -20.71 5.34
CA LEU A 431 -5.52 -20.07 6.16
C LEU A 431 -4.99 -19.80 7.56
N ILE A 432 -5.57 -18.81 8.24
CA ILE A 432 -5.27 -18.47 9.63
C ILE A 432 -5.93 -19.52 10.50
N ASP A 433 -5.12 -20.35 11.14
CA ASP A 433 -5.61 -21.34 12.12
C ASP A 433 -6.12 -20.63 13.37
N VAL A 434 -7.32 -20.98 13.84
CA VAL A 434 -7.92 -20.46 15.07
C VAL A 434 -8.09 -21.61 16.04
N ASP A 435 -7.25 -21.60 17.06
CA ASP A 435 -7.25 -22.59 18.16
C ASP A 435 -7.80 -21.95 19.45
N PHE A 436 -8.04 -22.75 20.50
CA PHE A 436 -8.61 -22.31 21.77
C PHE A 436 -7.76 -22.80 22.95
N ALA A 437 -7.52 -21.91 23.93
CA ALA A 437 -6.75 -22.21 25.14
C ALA A 437 -7.17 -21.31 26.32
N ASP A 438 -6.34 -21.25 27.36
CA ASP A 438 -6.59 -20.41 28.56
C ASP A 438 -6.18 -18.94 28.38
N SER A 439 -5.47 -18.62 27.30
CA SER A 439 -5.01 -17.26 26.99
C SER A 439 -5.11 -16.98 25.50
N THR A 440 -5.30 -15.68 25.14
CA THR A 440 -5.30 -15.24 23.73
C THR A 440 -3.88 -14.81 23.34
N PHE A 441 -3.38 -15.38 22.23
CA PHE A 441 -2.14 -14.91 21.62
C PHE A 441 -2.17 -15.09 20.08
N VAL A 442 -1.32 -14.35 19.39
CA VAL A 442 -1.18 -14.40 17.94
C VAL A 442 0.25 -14.75 17.56
N ASN A 443 0.39 -15.64 16.58
CA ASN A 443 1.64 -15.88 15.88
C ASN A 443 1.49 -15.50 14.42
N THR A 444 1.93 -14.29 14.08
CA THR A 444 1.83 -13.74 12.72
C THR A 444 2.61 -14.57 11.71
N CYS A 445 3.77 -15.11 12.08
CA CYS A 445 4.58 -15.94 11.20
C CYS A 445 3.87 -17.24 10.84
N ALA A 446 3.31 -17.91 11.85
CA ALA A 446 2.59 -19.17 11.68
C ALA A 446 1.16 -18.98 11.16
N LEU A 447 0.67 -17.76 11.00
CA LEU A 447 -0.74 -17.46 10.73
C LEU A 447 -1.65 -18.27 11.67
N ALA A 448 -1.47 -18.06 12.98
CA ALA A 448 -2.22 -18.75 14.02
C ALA A 448 -2.72 -17.77 15.08
N LEU A 449 -3.98 -17.91 15.42
CA LEU A 449 -4.66 -17.22 16.52
C LEU A 449 -5.10 -18.24 17.54
N THR A 450 -4.68 -18.08 18.78
CA THR A 450 -5.24 -18.82 19.91
C THR A 450 -6.20 -17.89 20.65
N LEU A 451 -7.44 -18.30 20.81
CA LEU A 451 -8.47 -17.56 21.56
C LEU A 451 -8.59 -18.13 22.97
N LYS A 452 -8.64 -17.24 23.95
CA LYS A 452 -9.03 -17.63 25.32
C LYS A 452 -10.47 -18.13 25.31
N THR A 453 -10.72 -19.35 25.77
CA THR A 453 -12.07 -19.92 25.87
C THR A 453 -12.90 -19.13 26.90
N GLN A 454 -13.95 -18.47 26.45
CA GLN A 454 -14.83 -17.61 27.26
C GLN A 454 -16.30 -17.78 26.81
N PRO A 455 -16.95 -18.90 27.19
CA PRO A 455 -18.31 -19.21 26.72
C PRO A 455 -19.37 -18.24 27.22
N ASP A 456 -19.15 -17.64 28.39
CA ASP A 456 -20.10 -16.76 29.07
C ASP A 456 -20.00 -15.29 28.65
N LEU A 457 -19.07 -14.98 27.72
CA LEU A 457 -18.86 -13.60 27.26
C LEU A 457 -20.04 -13.18 26.39
N SER A 458 -20.80 -12.17 26.82
CA SER A 458 -21.86 -11.62 26.00
C SER A 458 -21.32 -11.04 24.69
N SER A 459 -22.18 -10.86 23.69
CA SER A 459 -21.75 -10.28 22.40
C SER A 459 -21.16 -8.87 22.57
N GLU A 460 -21.69 -8.08 23.49
CA GLU A 460 -21.19 -6.72 23.79
C GLU A 460 -19.84 -6.78 24.49
N ASP A 461 -19.69 -7.66 25.47
CA ASP A 461 -18.44 -7.85 26.20
C ASP A 461 -17.34 -8.39 25.26
N ALA A 462 -17.70 -9.28 24.32
CA ALA A 462 -16.77 -9.80 23.32
C ALA A 462 -16.21 -8.68 22.42
N VAL A 463 -17.07 -7.74 21.96
CA VAL A 463 -16.64 -6.58 21.16
C VAL A 463 -15.66 -5.72 21.96
N SER A 464 -15.99 -5.39 23.21
CA SER A 464 -15.13 -4.60 24.09
C SER A 464 -13.80 -5.30 24.36
N TYR A 465 -13.87 -6.58 24.76
CA TYR A 465 -12.69 -7.40 25.07
C TYR A 465 -11.68 -7.45 23.90
N TYR A 466 -12.11 -7.83 22.69
CA TYR A 466 -11.21 -7.93 21.57
C TYR A 466 -10.72 -6.57 21.08
N THR A 467 -11.53 -5.52 21.21
CA THR A 467 -11.11 -4.15 20.86
C THR A 467 -9.98 -3.70 21.77
N GLU A 468 -10.13 -3.85 23.08
CA GLU A 468 -9.10 -3.49 24.07
C GLU A 468 -7.83 -4.34 23.89
N LEU A 469 -7.98 -5.64 23.68
CA LEU A 469 -6.87 -6.56 23.48
C LEU A 469 -6.00 -6.12 22.28
N ILE A 470 -6.62 -5.78 21.15
CA ILE A 470 -5.89 -5.42 19.93
C ILE A 470 -5.26 -4.03 20.06
N ILE A 471 -5.99 -3.05 20.60
CA ILE A 471 -5.44 -1.69 20.82
C ILE A 471 -4.23 -1.76 21.76
N ASN A 472 -4.33 -2.50 22.85
CA ASN A 472 -3.23 -2.64 23.82
C ASN A 472 -2.05 -3.40 23.24
N SER A 473 -2.27 -4.41 22.37
CA SER A 473 -1.18 -5.14 21.73
C SER A 473 -0.37 -4.28 20.73
N GLN A 474 -1.00 -3.26 20.14
CA GLN A 474 -0.31 -2.33 19.23
C GLN A 474 0.58 -1.31 19.96
N THR A 475 0.37 -1.08 21.26
CA THR A 475 1.21 -0.17 22.05
C THR A 475 2.57 -0.77 22.38
N PHE A 476 2.70 -2.09 22.46
CA PHE A 476 3.99 -2.77 22.71
C PHE A 476 4.95 -2.72 21.51
N THR A 477 4.46 -2.40 20.31
CA THR A 477 5.31 -2.24 19.12
C THR A 477 5.76 -0.80 18.88
N LYS A 478 5.40 0.14 19.78
CA LYS A 478 5.71 1.57 19.66
C LYS A 478 6.74 2.08 20.67
N GLU A 479 7.21 1.24 21.59
CA GLU A 479 8.34 1.49 22.45
C GLU A 479 9.59 0.81 21.86
#